data_8c018ae324ac30ad0eb861070eda616c
#
_entry.id   8c018ae324ac30ad0eb861070eda616c
#
_cell.length_a   1.000
_cell.length_b   1.000
_cell.length_c   1.000
_cell.angle_alpha   90.00
_cell.angle_beta   90.00
_cell.angle_gamma   90.00
#
_symmetry.space_group_name_H-M   'P 1'
#
loop_
_entity.id
_entity.type
_entity.pdbx_description
1 polymer ?
#
loop_
_entity_poly.entity_id
_entity_poly.type
_entity_poly.pdbx_seq_one_letter_code
_entity_poly.pdbx_strand_id
1 'polypeptide(L)'
;MFGIDITLQNRLGGPDPSSMPFGYFDEAGRCIANFSAFSMPLVIEGRVVKAAGFQSGAVRPDYRGRGLYRDLMHRAFAWADAEGFEVGILLTDKPDLYRSFGFQVVPQFHFCGNMPKTSSREIHSRDLDLANADDIMLVSGILANRQPVSRMFAVQRQSEMFLLNALFDPEIRLSYLPALDTVIGWKIDGDTVQLLDIAARQIPLMADICAALGVPLERIEVFFPTDRLGWSGDAEPYAGSCALMVRGIDPSAVPTPAMLSPMADF
;
A
#
# COMPACT_ATOMS: atom_id res chain seq x y z
N MET A 1 -5.28 16.02 14.06
CA MET A 1 -4.31 15.18 14.77
C MET A 1 -3.09 14.91 13.88
N PHE A 2 -3.29 14.52 12.64
CA PHE A 2 -2.23 14.18 11.70
C PHE A 2 -1.88 15.28 10.70
N GLY A 3 -2.59 16.41 10.68
CA GLY A 3 -2.36 17.52 9.76
C GLY A 3 -2.71 17.23 8.28
N ILE A 4 -3.34 16.10 8.02
CA ILE A 4 -3.75 15.65 6.70
C ILE A 4 -5.22 16.02 6.48
N ASP A 5 -5.55 16.58 5.32
CA ASP A 5 -6.94 16.82 4.92
C ASP A 5 -7.53 15.54 4.31
N ILE A 6 -8.21 14.75 5.13
CA ILE A 6 -8.87 13.52 4.69
C ILE A 6 -10.12 13.77 3.84
N THR A 7 -10.64 15.01 3.76
CA THR A 7 -11.80 15.32 2.90
C THR A 7 -11.49 15.16 1.41
N LEU A 8 -10.21 15.13 1.05
CA LEU A 8 -9.74 14.81 -0.30
C LEU A 8 -10.23 13.43 -0.79
N GLN A 9 -10.45 12.47 0.13
CA GLN A 9 -11.03 11.17 -0.20
C GLN A 9 -12.39 11.28 -0.92
N ASN A 10 -13.19 12.30 -0.59
CA ASN A 10 -14.50 12.50 -1.22
C ASN A 10 -14.39 12.70 -2.74
N ARG A 11 -13.26 13.21 -3.24
CA ARG A 11 -12.99 13.37 -4.67
C ARG A 11 -12.59 12.07 -5.34
N LEU A 12 -12.08 11.11 -4.56
CA LEU A 12 -11.55 9.82 -5.03
C LEU A 12 -12.55 8.67 -4.89
N GLY A 13 -13.83 8.96 -4.61
CA GLY A 13 -14.87 7.94 -4.42
C GLY A 13 -15.34 7.78 -2.98
N GLY A 14 -14.76 8.52 -2.03
CA GLY A 14 -15.10 8.48 -0.61
C GLY A 14 -14.14 7.65 0.23
N PRO A 15 -14.41 7.57 1.54
CA PRO A 15 -13.61 6.76 2.46
C PRO A 15 -13.81 5.27 2.20
N ASP A 16 -12.82 4.47 2.60
CA ASP A 16 -12.92 3.00 2.55
C ASP A 16 -14.16 2.53 3.32
N PRO A 17 -15.12 1.87 2.63
CA PRO A 17 -16.37 1.42 3.26
C PRO A 17 -16.16 0.32 4.30
N SER A 18 -15.00 -0.34 4.32
CA SER A 18 -14.64 -1.34 5.32
C SER A 18 -14.02 -0.73 6.58
N SER A 19 -13.76 0.57 6.59
CA SER A 19 -13.12 1.26 7.71
C SER A 19 -14.00 1.26 8.95
N MET A 20 -13.46 0.76 10.07
CA MET A 20 -14.07 0.75 11.39
C MET A 20 -13.25 1.65 12.33
N PRO A 21 -13.70 2.89 12.57
CA PRO A 21 -13.04 3.81 13.48
C PRO A 21 -13.43 3.54 14.92
N PHE A 22 -12.46 3.59 15.82
CA PHE A 22 -12.63 3.57 17.28
C PHE A 22 -12.12 4.89 17.82
N GLY A 23 -12.92 5.59 18.61
CA GLY A 23 -12.55 6.92 19.08
C GLY A 23 -13.10 7.26 20.46
N TYR A 24 -12.35 8.10 21.17
CA TYR A 24 -12.82 8.81 22.35
C TYR A 24 -13.05 10.28 22.02
N PHE A 25 -14.11 10.84 22.60
CA PHE A 25 -14.49 12.23 22.41
C PHE A 25 -14.60 12.93 23.76
N ASP A 26 -14.26 14.21 23.84
CA ASP A 26 -14.49 15.03 25.01
C ASP A 26 -15.95 15.54 25.06
N GLU A 27 -16.30 16.26 26.14
CA GLU A 27 -17.64 16.82 26.35
C GLU A 27 -18.07 17.83 25.26
N ALA A 28 -17.10 18.40 24.53
CA ALA A 28 -17.34 19.29 23.41
C ALA A 28 -17.44 18.54 22.05
N GLY A 29 -17.41 17.20 22.06
CA GLY A 29 -17.49 16.36 20.87
C GLY A 29 -16.20 16.32 20.05
N ARG A 30 -15.06 16.80 20.58
CA ARG A 30 -13.78 16.73 19.89
C ARG A 30 -13.14 15.36 20.04
N CYS A 31 -12.70 14.74 18.97
CA CYS A 31 -11.95 13.50 19.04
C CYS A 31 -10.63 13.71 19.80
N ILE A 32 -10.43 12.96 20.90
CA ILE A 32 -9.26 13.04 21.79
C ILE A 32 -8.31 11.88 21.62
N ALA A 33 -8.79 10.74 21.16
CA ALA A 33 -8.00 9.59 20.78
C ALA A 33 -8.72 8.82 19.67
N ASN A 34 -7.96 8.29 18.71
CA ASN A 34 -8.51 7.37 17.71
C ASN A 34 -7.53 6.26 17.34
N PHE A 35 -8.11 5.18 16.81
CA PHE A 35 -7.44 4.07 16.16
C PHE A 35 -8.45 3.44 15.18
N SER A 36 -8.02 3.01 14.01
CA SER A 36 -8.95 2.47 13.01
C SER A 36 -8.47 1.13 12.49
N ALA A 37 -9.44 0.29 12.13
CA ALA A 37 -9.21 -0.96 11.41
C ALA A 37 -9.96 -0.93 10.08
N PHE A 38 -9.47 -1.67 9.07
CA PHE A 38 -10.12 -1.81 7.77
C PHE A 38 -9.72 -3.12 7.11
N SER A 39 -10.50 -3.56 6.11
CA SER A 39 -10.19 -4.78 5.37
C SER A 39 -9.03 -4.55 4.40
N MET A 40 -7.97 -5.34 4.55
CA MET A 40 -6.79 -5.29 3.69
C MET A 40 -6.34 -6.70 3.29
N PRO A 41 -7.13 -7.40 2.46
CA PRO A 41 -6.81 -8.78 2.11
C PRO A 41 -5.45 -8.87 1.43
N LEU A 42 -4.64 -9.82 1.90
CA LEU A 42 -3.29 -10.08 1.43
C LEU A 42 -3.23 -11.33 0.58
N VAL A 43 -2.27 -11.38 -0.34
CA VAL A 43 -1.80 -12.61 -0.95
C VAL A 43 -0.49 -13.00 -0.30
N ILE A 44 -0.43 -14.22 0.21
CA ILE A 44 0.78 -14.82 0.80
C ILE A 44 0.93 -16.21 0.17
N GLU A 45 2.01 -16.46 -0.56
CA GLU A 45 2.29 -17.71 -1.29
C GLU A 45 1.10 -18.18 -2.16
N GLY A 46 0.50 -17.25 -2.89
CA GLY A 46 -0.64 -17.51 -3.78
C GLY A 46 -1.98 -17.72 -3.08
N ARG A 47 -2.03 -17.73 -1.75
CA ARG A 47 -3.25 -17.81 -0.95
C ARG A 47 -3.76 -16.43 -0.58
N VAL A 48 -5.04 -16.19 -0.79
CA VAL A 48 -5.70 -14.99 -0.27
C VAL A 48 -5.97 -15.19 1.22
N VAL A 49 -5.49 -14.25 2.02
CA VAL A 49 -5.64 -14.22 3.48
C VAL A 49 -6.54 -13.04 3.86
N LYS A 50 -7.54 -13.29 4.68
CA LYS A 50 -8.41 -12.23 5.21
C LYS A 50 -7.63 -11.43 6.27
N ALA A 51 -7.07 -10.29 5.87
CA ALA A 51 -6.26 -9.45 6.73
C ALA A 51 -6.95 -8.12 7.05
N ALA A 52 -6.71 -7.61 8.27
CA ALA A 52 -7.11 -6.27 8.71
C ALA A 52 -5.89 -5.35 8.77
N GLY A 53 -5.96 -4.21 8.11
CA GLY A 53 -5.04 -3.09 8.31
C GLY A 53 -5.43 -2.28 9.54
N PHE A 54 -4.44 -1.80 10.31
CA PHE A 54 -4.65 -0.95 11.49
C PHE A 54 -3.89 0.35 11.34
N GLN A 55 -4.59 1.47 11.43
CA GLN A 55 -4.04 2.79 11.14
C GLN A 55 -4.55 3.90 12.05
N SER A 56 -4.03 5.09 11.82
CA SER A 56 -4.52 6.35 12.37
C SER A 56 -4.49 6.39 13.91
N GLY A 57 -3.52 5.71 14.52
CA GLY A 57 -3.38 5.65 15.96
C GLY A 57 -2.86 6.95 16.57
N ALA A 58 -3.70 7.71 17.29
CA ALA A 58 -3.28 8.93 17.94
C ALA A 58 -4.04 9.25 19.23
N VAL A 59 -3.35 9.96 20.14
CA VAL A 59 -3.95 10.55 21.35
C VAL A 59 -3.49 11.98 21.47
N ARG A 60 -4.41 12.93 21.70
CA ARG A 60 -4.05 14.33 21.94
C ARG A 60 -3.13 14.44 23.15
N PRO A 61 -2.13 15.33 23.14
CA PRO A 61 -1.10 15.45 24.19
C PRO A 61 -1.69 15.50 25.60
N ASP A 62 -2.72 16.32 25.83
CA ASP A 62 -3.33 16.55 27.14
C ASP A 62 -4.10 15.32 27.68
N TYR A 63 -4.31 14.30 26.84
CA TYR A 63 -5.04 13.08 27.18
C TYR A 63 -4.15 11.83 27.19
N ARG A 64 -2.83 12.00 26.97
CA ARG A 64 -1.85 10.90 27.04
C ARG A 64 -1.71 10.37 28.48
N GLY A 65 -1.17 9.16 28.61
CA GLY A 65 -0.95 8.51 29.90
C GLY A 65 -2.22 7.98 30.61
N ARG A 66 -3.40 8.10 29.97
CA ARG A 66 -4.69 7.65 30.52
C ARG A 66 -5.14 6.27 30.03
N GLY A 67 -4.30 5.55 29.33
CA GLY A 67 -4.62 4.20 28.79
C GLY A 67 -5.54 4.18 27.57
N LEU A 68 -5.99 5.34 27.05
CA LEU A 68 -6.96 5.45 25.95
C LEU A 68 -6.51 4.70 24.69
N TYR A 69 -5.24 4.85 24.32
CA TYR A 69 -4.70 4.19 23.13
C TYR A 69 -4.72 2.66 23.26
N ARG A 70 -4.31 2.15 24.42
CA ARG A 70 -4.33 0.70 24.70
C ARG A 70 -5.74 0.13 24.62
N ASP A 71 -6.74 0.85 25.17
CA ASP A 71 -8.13 0.41 25.11
C ASP A 71 -8.67 0.41 23.68
N LEU A 72 -8.38 1.45 22.87
CA LEU A 72 -8.77 1.49 21.47
C LEU A 72 -8.15 0.35 20.67
N MET A 73 -6.88 0.04 20.89
CA MET A 73 -6.23 -1.12 20.25
C MET A 73 -6.91 -2.43 20.64
N HIS A 74 -7.22 -2.65 21.92
CA HIS A 74 -7.94 -3.86 22.36
C HIS A 74 -9.30 -3.99 21.66
N ARG A 75 -10.05 -2.90 21.54
CA ARG A 75 -11.35 -2.89 20.84
C ARG A 75 -11.22 -3.20 19.37
N ALA A 76 -10.23 -2.59 18.69
CA ALA A 76 -10.01 -2.81 17.26
C ALA A 76 -9.55 -4.25 16.97
N PHE A 77 -8.68 -4.81 17.81
CA PHE A 77 -8.23 -6.20 17.66
C PHE A 77 -9.35 -7.19 17.96
N ALA A 78 -10.14 -6.96 19.03
CA ALA A 78 -11.28 -7.80 19.34
C ALA A 78 -12.35 -7.77 18.23
N TRP A 79 -12.58 -6.61 17.64
CA TRP A 79 -13.45 -6.50 16.47
C TRP A 79 -12.91 -7.29 15.27
N ALA A 80 -11.63 -7.15 14.96
CA ALA A 80 -11.02 -7.90 13.86
C ALA A 80 -11.08 -9.42 14.08
N ASP A 81 -10.82 -9.87 15.30
CA ASP A 81 -10.93 -11.29 15.68
C ASP A 81 -12.39 -11.79 15.53
N ALA A 82 -13.39 -10.98 15.94
CA ALA A 82 -14.82 -11.30 15.83
C ALA A 82 -15.31 -11.33 14.36
N GLU A 83 -14.77 -10.46 13.50
CA GLU A 83 -15.03 -10.45 12.06
C GLU A 83 -14.31 -11.58 11.33
N GLY A 84 -13.47 -12.36 12.01
CA GLY A 84 -12.75 -13.50 11.45
C GLY A 84 -11.58 -13.10 10.55
N PHE A 85 -10.91 -11.97 10.82
CA PHE A 85 -9.65 -11.65 10.20
C PHE A 85 -8.56 -12.59 10.72
N GLU A 86 -7.84 -13.24 9.79
CA GLU A 86 -6.76 -14.20 10.10
C GLU A 86 -5.45 -13.48 10.47
N VAL A 87 -5.22 -12.32 9.87
CA VAL A 87 -3.97 -11.55 9.98
C VAL A 87 -4.28 -10.10 10.28
N GLY A 88 -3.53 -9.53 11.22
CA GLY A 88 -3.44 -8.08 11.40
C GLY A 88 -2.16 -7.55 10.77
N ILE A 89 -2.23 -6.40 10.09
CA ILE A 89 -1.08 -5.72 9.49
C ILE A 89 -1.07 -4.24 9.87
N LEU A 90 0.10 -3.69 10.12
CA LEU A 90 0.29 -2.25 10.35
C LEU A 90 1.68 -1.79 9.93
N LEU A 91 1.79 -0.48 9.69
CA LEU A 91 3.05 0.23 9.48
C LEU A 91 3.29 1.18 10.67
N THR A 92 4.50 1.23 11.20
CA THR A 92 4.80 2.03 12.38
C THR A 92 6.29 2.40 12.50
N ASP A 93 6.54 3.62 12.98
CA ASP A 93 7.85 4.09 13.45
C ASP A 93 8.17 3.64 14.89
N LYS A 94 7.19 2.98 15.58
CA LYS A 94 7.28 2.57 16.99
C LYS A 94 6.89 1.12 17.20
N PRO A 95 7.63 0.15 16.65
CA PRO A 95 7.26 -1.27 16.69
C PRO A 95 7.10 -1.82 18.11
N ASP A 96 7.82 -1.29 19.09
CA ASP A 96 7.73 -1.77 20.47
C ASP A 96 6.35 -1.54 21.12
N LEU A 97 5.59 -0.56 20.65
CA LEU A 97 4.22 -0.34 21.12
C LEU A 97 3.27 -1.51 20.82
N TYR A 98 3.56 -2.27 19.76
CA TYR A 98 2.67 -3.30 19.23
C TYR A 98 3.11 -4.72 19.54
N ARG A 99 4.38 -4.93 19.98
CA ARG A 99 4.92 -6.25 20.32
C ARG A 99 4.10 -6.95 21.39
N SER A 100 3.63 -6.21 22.43
CA SER A 100 2.80 -6.76 23.51
C SER A 100 1.42 -7.22 23.06
N PHE A 101 0.99 -6.84 21.86
CA PHE A 101 -0.26 -7.26 21.21
C PHE A 101 -0.06 -8.37 20.19
N GLY A 102 1.12 -8.99 20.13
CA GLY A 102 1.43 -10.09 19.25
C GLY A 102 1.89 -9.69 17.84
N PHE A 103 2.15 -8.40 17.60
CA PHE A 103 2.73 -7.96 16.33
C PHE A 103 4.24 -8.21 16.30
N GLN A 104 4.72 -8.65 15.14
CA GLN A 104 6.12 -8.91 14.86
C GLN A 104 6.52 -8.23 13.56
N VAL A 105 7.78 -7.77 13.49
CA VAL A 105 8.33 -7.09 12.30
C VAL A 105 8.56 -8.09 11.18
N VAL A 106 8.15 -7.71 9.98
CA VAL A 106 8.49 -8.38 8.73
C VAL A 106 9.56 -7.53 8.02
N PRO A 107 10.77 -8.05 7.78
CA PRO A 107 11.78 -7.36 7.00
C PRO A 107 11.28 -7.09 5.58
N GLN A 108 11.48 -5.89 5.09
CA GLN A 108 11.11 -5.50 3.73
C GLN A 108 12.34 -5.35 2.83
N PHE A 109 12.17 -5.64 1.54
CA PHE A 109 13.21 -5.59 0.54
C PHE A 109 12.64 -4.99 -0.75
N HIS A 110 13.32 -4.00 -1.33
CA HIS A 110 13.04 -3.58 -2.69
C HIS A 110 13.98 -4.32 -3.67
N PHE A 111 13.68 -4.26 -4.96
CA PHE A 111 14.39 -5.03 -5.97
C PHE A 111 15.06 -4.07 -6.94
N CYS A 112 16.40 -4.08 -6.99
CA CYS A 112 17.21 -3.15 -7.76
C CYS A 112 17.84 -3.84 -8.96
N GLY A 113 17.96 -3.12 -10.08
CA GLY A 113 18.65 -3.67 -11.25
C GLY A 113 18.61 -2.74 -12.46
N ASN A 114 19.13 -3.25 -13.57
CA ASN A 114 19.06 -2.55 -14.83
C ASN A 114 17.68 -2.76 -15.48
N MET A 115 17.18 -1.71 -16.13
CA MET A 115 16.00 -1.83 -16.97
C MET A 115 16.27 -2.84 -18.07
N PRO A 116 15.34 -3.79 -18.32
CA PRO A 116 15.53 -4.71 -19.45
C PRO A 116 15.48 -3.95 -20.76
N LYS A 117 16.12 -4.53 -21.78
CA LYS A 117 15.97 -4.01 -23.16
C LYS A 117 14.48 -3.96 -23.48
N THR A 118 14.04 -2.82 -23.98
CA THR A 118 12.64 -2.61 -24.35
C THR A 118 12.19 -3.63 -25.38
N SER A 119 10.93 -4.02 -25.32
CA SER A 119 10.32 -4.85 -26.35
C SER A 119 10.34 -4.10 -27.70
N SER A 120 10.37 -4.83 -28.80
CA SER A 120 10.26 -4.22 -30.14
C SER A 120 8.86 -3.64 -30.42
N ARG A 121 7.93 -3.82 -29.50
CA ARG A 121 6.56 -3.32 -29.57
C ARG A 121 6.53 -1.87 -29.12
N GLU A 122 5.98 -1.00 -29.93
CA GLU A 122 5.69 0.37 -29.53
C GLU A 122 4.49 0.36 -28.60
N ILE A 123 4.72 0.74 -27.35
CA ILE A 123 3.67 0.85 -26.30
C ILE A 123 3.65 2.30 -25.85
N HIS A 124 2.51 2.93 -26.04
CA HIS A 124 2.30 4.30 -25.57
C HIS A 124 1.76 4.31 -24.14
N SER A 125 2.16 5.30 -23.37
CA SER A 125 1.56 5.63 -22.08
C SER A 125 0.89 6.99 -22.13
N ARG A 126 -0.08 7.19 -21.26
CA ARG A 126 -0.74 8.47 -21.02
C ARG A 126 -0.69 8.76 -19.53
N ASP A 127 -0.18 9.91 -19.15
CA ASP A 127 -0.23 10.37 -17.76
C ASP A 127 -1.68 10.62 -17.34
N LEU A 128 -1.96 10.30 -16.08
CA LEU A 128 -3.26 10.44 -15.45
C LEU A 128 -3.23 11.59 -14.45
N ASP A 129 -4.32 12.34 -14.40
CA ASP A 129 -4.52 13.45 -13.47
C ASP A 129 -5.67 13.14 -12.50
N LEU A 130 -5.37 13.00 -11.21
CA LEU A 130 -6.39 12.79 -10.18
C LEU A 130 -7.24 14.05 -9.88
N ALA A 131 -7.03 15.16 -10.60
CA ALA A 131 -7.98 16.26 -10.66
C ALA A 131 -9.07 16.04 -11.72
N ASN A 132 -8.86 15.12 -12.67
CA ASN A 132 -9.80 14.80 -13.75
C ASN A 132 -10.70 13.61 -13.33
N ALA A 133 -12.01 13.81 -13.37
CA ALA A 133 -12.99 12.78 -12.97
C ALA A 133 -12.94 11.53 -13.86
N ASP A 134 -12.68 11.68 -15.17
CA ASP A 134 -12.60 10.55 -16.09
C ASP A 134 -11.36 9.69 -15.79
N ASP A 135 -10.25 10.32 -15.41
CA ASP A 135 -9.04 9.61 -15.00
C ASP A 135 -9.24 8.88 -13.67
N ILE A 136 -9.92 9.50 -12.70
CA ILE A 136 -10.30 8.83 -11.44
C ILE A 136 -11.17 7.61 -11.72
N MET A 137 -12.18 7.74 -12.58
CA MET A 137 -13.05 6.62 -12.95
C MET A 137 -12.29 5.50 -13.65
N LEU A 138 -11.36 5.83 -14.54
CA LEU A 138 -10.50 4.85 -15.22
C LEU A 138 -9.65 4.08 -14.21
N VAL A 139 -8.91 4.80 -13.35
CA VAL A 139 -8.04 4.17 -12.34
C VAL A 139 -8.86 3.30 -11.39
N SER A 140 -9.98 3.81 -10.88
CA SER A 140 -10.88 3.08 -9.98
C SER A 140 -11.44 1.81 -10.62
N GLY A 141 -11.81 1.88 -11.90
CA GLY A 141 -12.31 0.73 -12.67
C GLY A 141 -11.25 -0.37 -12.86
N ILE A 142 -9.98 0.02 -13.08
CA ILE A 142 -8.86 -0.92 -13.18
C ILE A 142 -8.52 -1.50 -11.81
N LEU A 143 -8.44 -0.68 -10.77
CA LEU A 143 -8.18 -1.11 -9.39
C LEU A 143 -9.24 -2.11 -8.88
N ALA A 144 -10.50 -1.88 -9.19
CA ALA A 144 -11.60 -2.77 -8.79
C ALA A 144 -11.46 -4.20 -9.36
N ASN A 145 -10.74 -4.35 -10.48
CA ASN A 145 -10.60 -5.60 -11.22
C ASN A 145 -9.13 -6.09 -11.29
N ARG A 146 -8.23 -5.45 -10.55
CA ARG A 146 -6.80 -5.78 -10.60
C ARG A 146 -6.52 -7.17 -10.02
N GLN A 147 -5.50 -7.81 -10.57
CA GLN A 147 -4.83 -8.92 -9.91
C GLN A 147 -3.72 -8.39 -8.98
N PRO A 148 -3.36 -9.15 -7.94
CA PRO A 148 -2.21 -8.84 -7.11
C PRO A 148 -0.93 -8.75 -7.96
N VAL A 149 -0.07 -7.77 -7.67
CA VAL A 149 1.21 -7.56 -8.38
C VAL A 149 2.17 -8.74 -8.21
N SER A 150 2.02 -9.49 -7.12
CA SER A 150 2.84 -10.66 -6.80
C SER A 150 1.96 -11.79 -6.26
N ARG A 151 2.42 -13.04 -6.44
CA ARG A 151 1.87 -14.22 -5.78
C ARG A 151 2.57 -14.51 -4.45
N MET A 152 3.74 -13.94 -4.24
CA MET A 152 4.54 -14.18 -3.04
C MET A 152 3.99 -13.38 -1.86
N PHE A 153 3.95 -12.04 -2.00
CA PHE A 153 3.38 -11.13 -1.01
C PHE A 153 2.85 -9.88 -1.70
N ALA A 154 1.57 -9.60 -1.56
CA ALA A 154 0.94 -8.41 -2.11
C ALA A 154 -0.37 -8.09 -1.40
N VAL A 155 -0.84 -6.84 -1.52
CA VAL A 155 -2.22 -6.48 -1.23
C VAL A 155 -3.09 -6.91 -2.41
N GLN A 156 -4.15 -7.65 -2.13
CA GLN A 156 -5.07 -8.08 -3.17
C GLN A 156 -5.95 -6.93 -3.65
N ARG A 157 -6.47 -6.16 -2.72
CA ARG A 157 -7.42 -5.08 -3.00
C ARG A 157 -7.28 -3.97 -1.96
N GLN A 158 -6.90 -2.77 -2.40
CA GLN A 158 -6.88 -1.56 -1.60
C GLN A 158 -6.84 -0.36 -2.55
N SER A 159 -8.01 0.03 -3.09
CA SER A 159 -8.11 1.10 -4.07
C SER A 159 -7.94 2.47 -3.42
N GLU A 160 -8.48 2.62 -2.22
CA GLU A 160 -8.53 3.89 -1.49
C GLU A 160 -7.11 4.35 -1.12
N MET A 161 -6.25 3.44 -0.61
CA MET A 161 -4.87 3.78 -0.28
C MET A 161 -4.04 4.04 -1.53
N PHE A 162 -4.25 3.28 -2.61
CA PHE A 162 -3.57 3.53 -3.87
C PHE A 162 -3.80 4.96 -4.38
N LEU A 163 -5.05 5.41 -4.39
CA LEU A 163 -5.41 6.75 -4.84
C LEU A 163 -4.93 7.82 -3.87
N LEU A 164 -5.02 7.58 -2.56
CA LEU A 164 -4.56 8.53 -1.55
C LEU A 164 -3.04 8.71 -1.59
N ASN A 165 -2.26 7.64 -1.70
CA ASN A 165 -0.81 7.73 -1.78
C ASN A 165 -0.38 8.48 -3.04
N ALA A 166 -1.03 8.23 -4.19
CA ALA A 166 -0.78 8.99 -5.40
C ALA A 166 -1.14 10.49 -5.27
N LEU A 167 -2.11 10.83 -4.43
CA LEU A 167 -2.51 12.22 -4.20
C LEU A 167 -1.61 12.94 -3.20
N PHE A 168 -1.13 12.24 -2.18
CA PHE A 168 -0.34 12.83 -1.09
C PHE A 168 1.14 13.01 -1.44
N ASP A 169 1.69 12.17 -2.31
CA ASP A 169 3.05 12.33 -2.82
C ASP A 169 3.01 12.89 -4.26
N PRO A 170 3.30 14.19 -4.45
CA PRO A 170 3.25 14.84 -5.77
C PRO A 170 4.36 14.34 -6.73
N GLU A 171 5.34 13.59 -6.24
CA GLU A 171 6.36 12.97 -7.09
C GLU A 171 5.85 11.69 -7.76
N ILE A 172 4.78 11.07 -7.21
CA ILE A 172 4.18 9.88 -7.79
C ILE A 172 3.42 10.25 -9.06
N ARG A 173 3.80 9.59 -10.14
CA ARG A 173 3.13 9.65 -11.43
C ARG A 173 2.26 8.42 -11.61
N LEU A 174 1.05 8.63 -12.11
CA LEU A 174 0.20 7.55 -12.59
C LEU A 174 0.19 7.58 -14.11
N SER A 175 0.56 6.47 -14.75
CA SER A 175 0.51 6.35 -16.20
C SER A 175 -0.37 5.19 -16.62
N TYR A 176 -1.27 5.45 -17.57
CA TYR A 176 -2.12 4.43 -18.19
C TYR A 176 -1.48 3.91 -19.47
N LEU A 177 -1.41 2.61 -19.61
CA LEU A 177 -0.92 1.88 -20.75
C LEU A 177 -2.12 1.25 -21.49
N PRO A 178 -2.73 1.93 -22.49
CA PRO A 178 -3.97 1.48 -23.11
C PRO A 178 -3.88 0.09 -23.76
N ALA A 179 -2.74 -0.21 -24.39
CA ALA A 179 -2.53 -1.50 -25.05
C ALA A 179 -2.49 -2.71 -24.08
N LEU A 180 -2.32 -2.45 -22.79
CA LEU A 180 -2.19 -3.47 -21.74
C LEU A 180 -3.30 -3.37 -20.68
N ASP A 181 -4.21 -2.40 -20.80
CA ASP A 181 -5.26 -2.07 -19.82
C ASP A 181 -4.67 -1.99 -18.40
N THR A 182 -3.59 -1.22 -18.26
CA THR A 182 -2.76 -1.19 -17.05
C THR A 182 -2.52 0.24 -16.59
N VAL A 183 -2.63 0.47 -15.29
CA VAL A 183 -2.13 1.69 -14.63
C VAL A 183 -0.89 1.33 -13.81
N ILE A 184 0.16 2.12 -13.94
CA ILE A 184 1.37 2.02 -13.14
C ILE A 184 1.53 3.24 -12.25
N GLY A 185 1.92 3.02 -10.99
CA GLY A 185 2.37 4.05 -10.05
C GLY A 185 3.89 4.03 -9.99
N TRP A 186 4.52 5.16 -10.31
CA TRP A 186 5.96 5.26 -10.41
C TRP A 186 6.47 6.66 -10.15
N LYS A 187 7.76 6.81 -9.86
CA LYS A 187 8.46 8.10 -9.78
C LYS A 187 9.91 7.98 -10.21
N ILE A 188 10.61 9.10 -10.24
CA ILE A 188 12.06 9.15 -10.52
C ILE A 188 12.75 9.64 -9.27
N ASP A 189 13.82 8.95 -8.87
CA ASP A 189 14.74 9.37 -7.83
C ASP A 189 16.16 9.38 -8.41
N GLY A 190 16.70 10.58 -8.60
CA GLY A 190 17.98 10.78 -9.27
C GLY A 190 17.99 10.21 -10.68
N ASP A 191 18.78 9.17 -10.91
CA ASP A 191 18.94 8.46 -12.19
C ASP A 191 18.16 7.12 -12.25
N THR A 192 17.27 6.89 -11.30
CA THR A 192 16.58 5.62 -11.10
C THR A 192 15.07 5.77 -11.25
N VAL A 193 14.43 4.86 -11.97
CA VAL A 193 12.98 4.71 -12.01
C VAL A 193 12.55 3.90 -10.80
N GLN A 194 11.63 4.40 -10.02
CA GLN A 194 10.99 3.68 -8.92
C GLN A 194 9.60 3.21 -9.35
N LEU A 195 9.40 1.91 -9.55
CA LEU A 195 8.12 1.30 -9.83
C LEU A 195 7.45 0.90 -8.50
N LEU A 196 6.40 1.61 -8.14
CA LEU A 196 5.76 1.51 -6.82
C LEU A 196 4.64 0.47 -6.79
N ASP A 197 3.83 0.39 -7.85
CA ASP A 197 2.72 -0.58 -7.97
C ASP A 197 2.24 -0.70 -9.42
N ILE A 198 1.47 -1.75 -9.69
CA ILE A 198 0.79 -2.00 -10.96
C ILE A 198 -0.66 -2.39 -10.69
N ALA A 199 -1.59 -1.65 -11.27
CA ALA A 199 -2.99 -2.02 -11.30
C ALA A 199 -3.35 -2.56 -12.69
N ALA A 200 -3.60 -3.85 -12.80
CA ALA A 200 -3.92 -4.52 -14.05
C ALA A 200 -4.70 -5.82 -13.84
N ARG A 201 -5.49 -6.24 -14.83
CA ARG A 201 -6.09 -7.60 -14.86
C ARG A 201 -5.05 -8.68 -15.19
N GLN A 202 -4.00 -8.30 -15.91
CA GLN A 202 -2.86 -9.15 -16.22
C GLN A 202 -1.60 -8.34 -16.03
N ILE A 203 -0.74 -8.75 -15.11
CA ILE A 203 0.51 -8.03 -14.84
C ILE A 203 1.41 -8.11 -16.08
N PRO A 204 1.80 -6.96 -16.66
CA PRO A 204 2.63 -6.93 -17.86
C PRO A 204 4.08 -7.32 -17.56
N LEU A 205 4.83 -7.65 -18.61
CA LEU A 205 6.25 -7.87 -18.47
C LEU A 205 6.98 -6.53 -18.22
N MET A 206 8.07 -6.56 -17.47
CA MET A 206 8.89 -5.38 -17.20
C MET A 206 9.38 -4.70 -18.48
N ALA A 207 9.74 -5.47 -19.51
CA ALA A 207 10.17 -4.94 -20.80
C ALA A 207 9.09 -4.08 -21.50
N ASP A 208 7.82 -4.46 -21.34
CA ASP A 208 6.68 -3.70 -21.89
C ASP A 208 6.43 -2.42 -21.08
N ILE A 209 6.58 -2.47 -19.76
CA ILE A 209 6.49 -1.29 -18.88
C ILE A 209 7.60 -0.30 -19.25
N CYS A 210 8.85 -0.76 -19.35
CA CYS A 210 9.97 0.09 -19.72
C CYS A 210 9.80 0.71 -21.11
N ALA A 211 9.27 -0.04 -22.07
CA ALA A 211 8.96 0.48 -23.41
C ALA A 211 7.91 1.60 -23.35
N ALA A 212 6.87 1.42 -22.51
CA ALA A 212 5.80 2.41 -22.36
C ALA A 212 6.26 3.69 -21.66
N LEU A 213 7.13 3.56 -20.65
CA LEU A 213 7.68 4.72 -19.94
C LEU A 213 8.56 5.59 -20.83
N GLY A 214 9.35 4.98 -21.73
CA GLY A 214 10.20 5.71 -22.69
C GLY A 214 11.21 6.66 -22.04
N VAL A 215 11.55 6.44 -20.78
CA VAL A 215 12.50 7.30 -20.05
C VAL A 215 13.94 6.91 -20.38
N PRO A 216 14.86 7.89 -20.54
CA PRO A 216 16.26 7.63 -20.88
C PRO A 216 17.09 7.25 -19.63
N LEU A 217 16.57 6.34 -18.79
CA LEU A 217 17.21 5.87 -17.57
C LEU A 217 17.51 4.37 -17.72
N GLU A 218 18.56 3.92 -17.04
CA GLU A 218 19.02 2.52 -17.14
C GLU A 218 18.74 1.72 -15.88
N ARG A 219 18.48 2.38 -14.74
CA ARG A 219 18.24 1.76 -13.44
C ARG A 219 16.77 1.76 -13.09
N ILE A 220 16.35 0.67 -12.43
CA ILE A 220 14.99 0.54 -11.89
C ILE A 220 15.03 -0.10 -10.51
N GLU A 221 14.19 0.43 -9.63
CA GLU A 221 13.84 -0.13 -8.33
C GLU A 221 12.36 -0.52 -8.33
N VAL A 222 12.03 -1.70 -7.83
CA VAL A 222 10.67 -2.22 -7.75
C VAL A 222 10.30 -2.45 -6.29
N PHE A 223 9.19 -1.88 -5.86
CA PHE A 223 8.73 -1.87 -4.47
C PHE A 223 7.63 -2.92 -4.22
N PHE A 224 7.75 -4.08 -4.83
CA PHE A 224 6.94 -5.28 -4.61
C PHE A 224 7.69 -6.50 -5.17
N PRO A 225 7.40 -7.75 -4.73
CA PRO A 225 8.07 -8.94 -5.25
C PRO A 225 7.85 -9.12 -6.76
N THR A 226 8.92 -9.43 -7.49
CA THR A 226 8.99 -9.34 -8.95
C THR A 226 8.62 -10.61 -9.70
N ASP A 227 8.04 -11.60 -9.00
CA ASP A 227 7.72 -12.95 -9.51
C ASP A 227 6.82 -12.99 -10.75
N ARG A 228 6.14 -11.88 -11.06
CA ARG A 228 5.23 -11.79 -12.22
C ARG A 228 5.72 -10.91 -13.36
N LEU A 229 6.88 -10.24 -13.20
CA LEU A 229 7.35 -9.23 -14.15
C LEU A 229 8.19 -9.80 -15.32
N GLY A 230 8.57 -11.09 -15.27
CA GLY A 230 9.56 -11.64 -16.22
C GLY A 230 10.91 -10.93 -16.12
N TRP A 231 11.19 -10.34 -14.98
CA TRP A 231 12.41 -9.63 -14.62
C TRP A 231 12.73 -9.90 -13.15
N SER A 232 14.00 -9.96 -12.83
CA SER A 232 14.48 -10.11 -11.45
C SER A 232 15.56 -9.08 -11.17
N GLY A 233 15.38 -8.33 -10.08
CA GLY A 233 16.42 -7.47 -9.51
C GLY A 233 17.07 -8.11 -8.30
N ASP A 234 18.18 -7.55 -7.87
CA ASP A 234 18.81 -7.90 -6.60
C ASP A 234 17.95 -7.36 -5.46
N ALA A 235 17.63 -8.23 -4.49
CA ALA A 235 16.85 -7.83 -3.32
C ALA A 235 17.76 -7.10 -2.33
N GLU A 236 17.45 -5.85 -2.06
CA GLU A 236 18.16 -5.00 -1.11
C GLU A 236 17.26 -4.68 0.10
N PRO A 237 17.79 -4.66 1.34
CA PRO A 237 16.99 -4.30 2.50
C PRO A 237 16.38 -2.90 2.34
N TYR A 238 15.08 -2.80 2.53
CA TYR A 238 14.36 -1.53 2.49
C TYR A 238 14.33 -0.87 3.86
N ALA A 239 14.94 0.30 3.96
CA ALA A 239 14.99 1.12 5.17
C ALA A 239 13.97 2.27 5.09
N GLY A 240 12.67 1.93 5.06
CA GLY A 240 11.60 2.92 5.12
C GLY A 240 11.45 3.57 6.49
N SER A 241 10.65 4.63 6.57
CA SER A 241 10.35 5.36 7.82
C SER A 241 9.56 4.52 8.83
N CYS A 242 8.83 3.51 8.35
CA CYS A 242 7.98 2.64 9.15
C CYS A 242 8.34 1.16 8.95
N ALA A 243 8.30 0.41 10.05
CA ALA A 243 8.40 -1.04 10.03
C ALA A 243 7.05 -1.65 9.69
N LEU A 244 7.04 -2.61 8.74
CA LEU A 244 5.90 -3.48 8.51
C LEU A 244 5.79 -4.50 9.65
N MET A 245 4.62 -4.63 10.24
CA MET A 245 4.38 -5.62 11.29
C MET A 245 3.12 -6.45 10.99
N VAL A 246 3.18 -7.73 11.37
CA VAL A 246 2.06 -8.66 11.23
C VAL A 246 1.71 -9.29 12.59
N ARG A 247 0.43 -9.65 12.76
CA ARG A 247 -0.14 -10.39 13.90
C ARG A 247 -0.99 -11.53 13.36
N GLY A 248 -1.06 -12.64 14.10
CA GLY A 248 -1.90 -13.80 13.73
C GLY A 248 -1.20 -14.83 12.85
N ILE A 249 -0.05 -14.50 12.31
CA ILE A 249 0.84 -15.43 11.60
C ILE A 249 2.27 -15.27 12.10
N ASP A 250 3.07 -16.32 11.94
CA ASP A 250 4.51 -16.23 12.12
C ASP A 250 5.10 -15.38 10.98
N PRO A 251 5.98 -14.39 11.26
CA PRO A 251 6.63 -13.60 10.21
C PRO A 251 7.38 -14.44 9.18
N SER A 252 7.88 -15.61 9.56
CA SER A 252 8.54 -16.55 8.63
C SER A 252 7.58 -17.15 7.60
N ALA A 253 6.25 -17.06 7.81
CA ALA A 253 5.25 -17.44 6.82
C ALA A 253 5.07 -16.38 5.73
N VAL A 254 5.64 -15.18 5.90
CA VAL A 254 5.73 -14.18 4.83
C VAL A 254 7.00 -14.50 4.02
N PRO A 255 6.87 -14.79 2.72
CA PRO A 255 8.03 -15.13 1.89
C PRO A 255 9.08 -14.01 1.89
N THR A 256 10.34 -14.39 1.97
CA THR A 256 11.47 -13.45 1.89
C THR A 256 12.19 -13.65 0.55
N PRO A 257 12.45 -12.57 -0.19
CA PRO A 257 12.23 -11.15 0.14
C PRO A 257 10.78 -10.70 -0.06
N ALA A 258 10.24 -9.94 0.89
CA ALA A 258 8.90 -9.34 0.83
C ALA A 258 8.97 -7.82 0.77
N MET A 259 7.97 -7.19 0.15
CA MET A 259 7.76 -5.74 0.16
C MET A 259 6.28 -5.44 0.06
N LEU A 260 5.78 -4.59 0.96
CA LEU A 260 4.47 -3.98 0.80
C LEU A 260 4.60 -2.81 -0.16
N SER A 261 3.78 -2.77 -1.21
CA SER A 261 3.78 -1.65 -2.15
C SER A 261 3.57 -0.31 -1.43
N PRO A 262 4.36 0.73 -1.72
CA PRO A 262 4.12 2.08 -1.18
C PRO A 262 2.75 2.65 -1.54
N MET A 263 2.12 2.17 -2.62
CA MET A 263 0.75 2.56 -2.98
C MET A 263 -0.30 1.95 -2.06
N ALA A 264 0.09 1.04 -1.17
CA ALA A 264 -0.75 0.44 -0.15
C ALA A 264 -0.34 0.88 1.27
N ASP A 265 0.51 1.90 1.41
CA ASP A 265 0.89 2.50 2.71
C ASP A 265 -0.33 3.18 3.36
N PHE A 266 -0.45 3.11 4.70
CA PHE A 266 -1.66 3.53 5.45
C PHE A 266 -1.39 3.98 6.88
#